data_df39bc3d069a3d8c9d0017441db8027c
#
_entry.id   df39bc3d069a3d8c9d0017441db8027c
#
_cell.length_a   1.000
_cell.length_b   1.000
_cell.length_c   1.000
_cell.angle_alpha   90.00
_cell.angle_beta   90.00
_cell.angle_gamma   90.00
#
_symmetry.space_group_name_H-M   'P 1'
#
loop_
_entity.id
_entity.type
_entity.pdbx_description
1 polymer ?
#
loop_
_entity_poly.entity_id
_entity_poly.type
_entity_poly.pdbx_seq_one_letter_code
_entity_poly.pdbx_strand_id
1 'polypeptide(L)'
;SSPMDYTPGIFNIKEYRHNSQSDRTINKNHHIPSTIAKELALYVVIYAPVQMAADLPENYEGHPAFQFILDVPTDWEKTIVLNGEIGKYITTVRKDVNSDDWFLGSITNEEGRTVDINLTFLDESKEYNATIYKDPENGGWLNQPEEVEIQNISLTNKDSYRITLPEGGGQAIRFTKK
;
A
#
# COMPACT_ATOMS: atom_id res chain seq x y z
N SER A 1 -11.86 17.14 -13.11
CA SER A 1 -11.65 17.18 -11.67
C SER A 1 -10.18 17.47 -11.43
N SER A 2 -9.86 18.37 -10.53
CA SER A 2 -8.48 18.65 -10.13
C SER A 2 -7.97 17.52 -9.26
N PRO A 3 -6.63 17.21 -9.32
CA PRO A 3 -6.01 16.33 -8.33
C PRO A 3 -6.23 16.93 -6.93
N MET A 4 -6.33 16.05 -5.95
CA MET A 4 -6.55 16.42 -4.55
C MET A 4 -5.30 16.09 -3.74
N ASP A 5 -4.97 16.95 -2.80
CA ASP A 5 -3.96 16.64 -1.80
C ASP A 5 -4.43 15.47 -0.95
N TYR A 6 -3.54 14.52 -0.70
CA TYR A 6 -3.87 13.33 0.07
C TYR A 6 -2.77 13.01 1.09
N THR A 7 -3.18 12.60 2.26
CA THR A 7 -2.29 12.36 3.40
C THR A 7 -2.49 10.96 3.95
N PRO A 8 -1.97 9.92 3.28
CA PRO A 8 -1.97 8.54 3.80
C PRO A 8 -0.80 8.29 4.75
N GLY A 9 -0.63 7.05 5.18
CA GLY A 9 0.58 6.56 5.82
C GLY A 9 0.58 6.63 7.33
N ILE A 10 -0.56 6.52 7.99
CA ILE A 10 -0.62 6.35 9.44
C ILE A 10 -0.03 4.99 9.81
N PHE A 11 0.99 4.98 10.67
CA PHE A 11 1.62 3.77 11.21
C PHE A 11 1.13 3.43 12.61
N ASN A 12 0.82 4.44 13.44
CA ASN A 12 0.25 4.26 14.78
C ASN A 12 -1.27 4.03 14.70
N ILE A 13 -1.69 2.95 14.08
CA ILE A 13 -3.10 2.64 13.76
C ILE A 13 -3.91 2.38 15.03
N LYS A 14 -3.32 1.68 16.02
CA LYS A 14 -4.01 1.26 17.25
C LYS A 14 -4.19 2.39 18.24
N GLU A 15 -3.29 3.35 18.28
CA GLU A 15 -3.31 4.46 19.24
C GLU A 15 -4.04 5.69 18.73
N TYR A 16 -4.36 5.75 17.44
CA TYR A 16 -5.12 6.87 16.86
C TYR A 16 -6.55 6.86 17.43
N ARG A 17 -6.65 7.22 18.70
CA ARG A 17 -7.91 7.42 19.40
C ARG A 17 -8.35 8.85 19.17
N HIS A 18 -9.52 9.01 18.61
CA HIS A 18 -10.20 10.30 18.58
C HIS A 18 -10.37 10.78 20.04
N ASN A 19 -9.53 11.71 20.44
CA ASN A 19 -9.51 12.31 21.80
C ASN A 19 -10.69 13.30 21.92
N SER A 20 -11.92 12.86 21.66
CA SER A 20 -13.09 13.64 22.03
C SER A 20 -13.44 13.32 23.47
N GLN A 21 -13.16 14.25 24.38
CA GLN A 21 -13.52 14.17 25.80
C GLN A 21 -15.04 14.00 26.05
N SER A 22 -15.87 13.94 25.02
CA SER A 22 -17.32 13.90 25.12
C SER A 22 -17.93 12.50 24.99
N ASP A 23 -17.17 11.48 24.57
CA ASP A 23 -17.77 10.16 24.33
C ASP A 23 -17.21 9.10 25.31
N ARG A 24 -17.87 8.97 26.45
CA ARG A 24 -17.57 7.94 27.48
C ARG A 24 -17.97 6.52 27.06
N THR A 25 -18.47 6.34 25.85
CA THR A 25 -18.95 5.05 25.29
C THR A 25 -18.02 4.50 24.22
N ILE A 26 -16.83 5.08 23.98
CA ILE A 26 -15.91 4.59 22.98
C ILE A 26 -15.41 3.20 23.39
N ASN A 27 -15.87 2.23 22.64
CA ASN A 27 -15.42 0.85 22.70
C ASN A 27 -13.89 0.83 22.54
N LYS A 28 -13.15 0.19 23.44
CA LYS A 28 -11.67 0.14 23.45
C LYS A 28 -11.04 -0.43 22.18
N ASN A 29 -11.84 -0.89 21.23
CA ASN A 29 -11.44 -1.50 19.97
C ASN A 29 -11.63 -0.58 18.76
N HIS A 30 -11.95 0.71 18.92
CA HIS A 30 -12.04 1.66 17.80
C HIS A 30 -10.64 2.16 17.43
N HIS A 31 -10.07 1.54 16.44
CA HIS A 31 -8.90 2.01 15.72
C HIS A 31 -9.25 2.25 14.23
N ILE A 32 -8.32 2.82 13.48
CA ILE A 32 -8.51 3.07 12.05
C ILE A 32 -8.73 1.71 11.34
N PRO A 33 -9.77 1.57 10.50
CA PRO A 33 -10.03 0.33 9.75
C PRO A 33 -9.09 0.19 8.56
N SER A 34 -7.78 0.11 8.84
CA SER A 34 -6.70 0.04 7.87
C SER A 34 -5.55 -0.81 8.42
N THR A 35 -4.56 -1.08 7.58
CA THR A 35 -3.28 -1.69 7.96
C THR A 35 -2.15 -0.83 7.43
N ILE A 36 -0.94 -0.95 8.01
CA ILE A 36 0.23 -0.22 7.46
C ILE A 36 0.45 -0.59 6.00
N ALA A 37 0.34 -1.85 5.61
CA ALA A 37 0.50 -2.27 4.22
C ALA A 37 -0.54 -1.62 3.29
N LYS A 38 -1.79 -1.44 3.75
CA LYS A 38 -2.81 -0.68 3.01
C LYS A 38 -2.47 0.80 2.94
N GLU A 39 -2.01 1.40 4.03
CA GLU A 39 -1.58 2.81 4.05
C GLU A 39 -0.45 3.07 3.04
N LEU A 40 0.51 2.16 2.90
CA LEU A 40 1.54 2.24 1.87
C LEU A 40 0.94 2.12 0.45
N ALA A 41 0.04 1.16 0.25
CA ALA A 41 -0.61 0.95 -1.05
C ALA A 41 -1.41 2.18 -1.52
N LEU A 42 -1.98 2.95 -0.59
CA LEU A 42 -2.74 4.17 -0.90
C LEU A 42 -1.90 5.25 -1.59
N TYR A 43 -0.58 5.33 -1.33
CA TYR A 43 0.32 6.24 -2.07
C TYR A 43 0.34 5.97 -3.58
N VAL A 44 0.08 4.72 -3.98
CA VAL A 44 0.03 4.33 -5.39
C VAL A 44 -1.39 4.36 -5.95
N VAL A 45 -2.37 3.88 -5.18
CA VAL A 45 -3.77 3.78 -5.64
C VAL A 45 -4.39 5.16 -5.85
N ILE A 46 -4.17 6.08 -4.91
CA ILE A 46 -4.73 7.43 -4.98
C ILE A 46 -3.70 8.37 -5.60
N TYR A 47 -4.07 8.98 -6.74
CA TYR A 47 -3.24 10.00 -7.36
C TYR A 47 -3.36 11.32 -6.59
N ALA A 48 -2.23 11.78 -6.05
CA ALA A 48 -2.10 13.10 -5.46
C ALA A 48 -0.72 13.68 -5.83
N PRO A 49 -0.64 14.87 -6.41
CA PRO A 49 0.63 15.50 -6.77
C PRO A 49 1.41 16.00 -5.54
N VAL A 50 0.70 16.19 -4.43
CA VAL A 50 1.26 16.50 -3.11
C VAL A 50 0.81 15.41 -2.16
N GLN A 51 1.75 14.56 -1.79
CA GLN A 51 1.53 13.50 -0.80
C GLN A 51 2.27 13.87 0.49
N MET A 52 1.57 13.74 1.60
CA MET A 52 2.10 13.98 2.94
C MET A 52 2.01 12.68 3.74
N ALA A 53 2.91 12.53 4.71
CA ALA A 53 2.83 11.44 5.67
C ALA A 53 1.96 11.89 6.86
N ALA A 54 0.94 11.08 7.21
CA ALA A 54 -0.12 11.46 8.12
C ALA A 54 0.25 11.36 9.60
N ASP A 55 1.35 10.68 9.93
CA ASP A 55 1.72 10.35 11.30
C ASP A 55 2.85 11.25 11.84
N LEU A 56 3.12 11.13 13.14
CA LEU A 56 4.22 11.82 13.80
C LEU A 56 5.57 11.20 13.38
N PRO A 57 6.65 12.01 13.26
CA PRO A 57 7.96 11.52 12.84
C PRO A 57 8.47 10.32 13.66
N GLU A 58 8.23 10.32 14.98
CA GLU A 58 8.63 9.25 15.89
C GLU A 58 7.98 7.90 15.60
N ASN A 59 6.83 7.87 14.94
CA ASN A 59 6.15 6.63 14.57
C ASN A 59 6.75 5.99 13.30
N TYR A 60 7.49 6.77 12.52
CA TYR A 60 8.23 6.28 11.36
C TYR A 60 9.68 5.91 11.68
N GLU A 61 10.26 6.53 12.71
CA GLU A 61 11.68 6.38 13.05
C GLU A 61 12.02 4.91 13.34
N GLY A 62 12.96 4.38 12.54
CA GLY A 62 13.40 3.00 12.65
C GLY A 62 12.40 1.95 12.10
N HIS A 63 11.23 2.36 11.61
CA HIS A 63 10.27 1.42 11.04
C HIS A 63 10.65 1.04 9.59
N PRO A 64 10.91 -0.26 9.29
CA PRO A 64 11.45 -0.65 7.98
C PRO A 64 10.50 -0.35 6.80
N ALA A 65 9.19 -0.33 7.03
CA ALA A 65 8.20 -0.01 6.01
C ALA A 65 8.21 1.48 5.59
N PHE A 66 8.82 2.37 6.39
CA PHE A 66 8.95 3.78 6.05
C PHE A 66 9.76 3.99 4.77
N GLN A 67 10.66 3.04 4.44
CA GLN A 67 11.43 3.10 3.20
C GLN A 67 10.54 3.20 1.96
N PHE A 68 9.37 2.57 1.95
CA PHE A 68 8.44 2.69 0.82
C PHE A 68 7.95 4.14 0.63
N ILE A 69 7.64 4.85 1.72
CA ILE A 69 7.19 6.25 1.67
C ILE A 69 8.31 7.15 1.13
N LEU A 70 9.57 6.87 1.49
CA LEU A 70 10.71 7.62 0.98
C LEU A 70 10.99 7.37 -0.51
N ASP A 71 10.63 6.19 -1.00
CA ASP A 71 10.91 5.75 -2.37
C ASP A 71 9.79 6.11 -3.36
N VAL A 72 8.52 6.13 -2.91
CA VAL A 72 7.37 6.32 -3.79
C VAL A 72 7.33 7.75 -4.36
N PRO A 73 7.31 7.92 -5.69
CA PRO A 73 7.24 9.24 -6.30
C PRO A 73 5.80 9.80 -6.29
N THR A 74 5.67 11.08 -6.57
CA THR A 74 4.38 11.76 -6.74
C THR A 74 4.04 12.04 -8.20
N ASP A 75 5.01 11.88 -9.10
CA ASP A 75 4.83 12.09 -10.54
C ASP A 75 5.03 10.80 -11.33
N TRP A 76 4.10 10.54 -12.25
CA TRP A 76 3.97 9.24 -12.89
C TRP A 76 3.96 9.35 -14.40
N GLU A 77 4.83 8.60 -15.07
CA GLU A 77 4.82 8.47 -16.52
C GLU A 77 3.58 7.70 -17.01
N LYS A 78 3.20 6.64 -16.30
CA LYS A 78 2.11 5.74 -16.72
C LYS A 78 1.35 5.20 -15.50
N THR A 79 0.04 5.06 -15.67
CA THR A 79 -0.85 4.42 -14.70
C THR A 79 -1.68 3.33 -15.38
N ILE A 80 -1.73 2.14 -14.77
CA ILE A 80 -2.52 1.01 -15.26
C ILE A 80 -3.31 0.45 -14.07
N VAL A 81 -4.62 0.32 -14.23
CA VAL A 81 -5.47 -0.45 -13.31
C VAL A 81 -5.47 -1.89 -13.81
N LEU A 82 -4.88 -2.80 -13.03
CA LEU A 82 -4.76 -4.21 -13.40
C LEU A 82 -6.07 -4.97 -13.19
N ASN A 83 -6.74 -4.66 -12.09
CA ASN A 83 -8.06 -5.22 -11.75
C ASN A 83 -8.72 -4.34 -10.69
N GLY A 84 -10.03 -4.52 -10.50
CA GLY A 84 -10.79 -3.82 -9.48
C GLY A 84 -12.29 -3.99 -9.62
N GLU A 85 -12.98 -3.79 -8.51
CA GLU A 85 -14.44 -3.72 -8.42
C GLU A 85 -14.82 -2.57 -7.50
N ILE A 86 -15.65 -1.66 -7.99
CA ILE A 86 -16.04 -0.44 -7.25
C ILE A 86 -16.60 -0.80 -5.88
N GLY A 87 -16.07 -0.15 -4.83
CA GLY A 87 -16.45 -0.36 -3.44
C GLY A 87 -15.88 -1.62 -2.79
N LYS A 88 -15.13 -2.45 -3.52
CA LYS A 88 -14.58 -3.71 -3.00
C LYS A 88 -13.06 -3.74 -2.97
N TYR A 89 -12.41 -3.58 -4.11
CA TYR A 89 -10.94 -3.64 -4.20
C TYR A 89 -10.43 -2.98 -5.47
N ILE A 90 -9.13 -2.68 -5.47
CA ILE A 90 -8.43 -2.19 -6.65
C ILE A 90 -6.95 -2.57 -6.58
N THR A 91 -6.37 -2.90 -7.73
CA THR A 91 -4.92 -3.03 -7.91
C THR A 91 -4.47 -2.11 -9.03
N THR A 92 -3.62 -1.16 -8.69
CA THR A 92 -3.07 -0.16 -9.61
C THR A 92 -1.56 -0.28 -9.64
N VAL A 93 -0.98 -0.15 -10.83
CA VAL A 93 0.46 -0.05 -11.03
C VAL A 93 0.80 1.25 -11.73
N ARG A 94 1.90 1.89 -11.30
CA ARG A 94 2.37 3.17 -11.85
C ARG A 94 3.86 3.13 -12.13
N LYS A 95 4.27 3.74 -13.24
CA LYS A 95 5.68 3.92 -13.59
C LYS A 95 6.15 5.29 -13.13
N ASP A 96 7.30 5.34 -12.48
CA ASP A 96 7.97 6.59 -12.14
C ASP A 96 8.38 7.36 -13.40
N VAL A 97 8.20 8.68 -13.41
CA VAL A 97 8.61 9.55 -14.52
C VAL A 97 10.14 9.72 -14.62
N ASN A 98 10.86 9.55 -13.51
CA ASN A 98 12.29 9.82 -13.39
C ASN A 98 13.16 8.57 -13.39
N SER A 99 12.57 7.38 -13.38
CA SER A 99 13.30 6.11 -13.34
C SER A 99 12.57 5.00 -14.13
N ASP A 100 13.19 3.82 -14.19
CA ASP A 100 12.56 2.60 -14.73
C ASP A 100 11.74 1.85 -13.67
N ASP A 101 11.57 2.42 -12.49
CA ASP A 101 10.85 1.78 -11.39
C ASP A 101 9.35 1.78 -11.61
N TRP A 102 8.72 0.69 -11.17
CA TRP A 102 7.28 0.55 -11.09
C TRP A 102 6.83 0.39 -9.66
N PHE A 103 5.69 0.95 -9.34
CA PHE A 103 5.07 0.86 -8.02
C PHE A 103 3.67 0.30 -8.14
N LEU A 104 3.36 -0.70 -7.33
CA LEU A 104 2.04 -1.32 -7.27
C LEU A 104 1.40 -1.08 -5.91
N GLY A 105 0.14 -0.71 -5.92
CA GLY A 105 -0.72 -0.67 -4.76
C GLY A 105 -1.96 -1.55 -4.97
N SER A 106 -2.26 -2.42 -4.02
CA SER A 106 -3.47 -3.23 -4.00
C SER A 106 -4.15 -3.09 -2.64
N ILE A 107 -5.43 -2.78 -2.64
CA ILE A 107 -6.22 -2.58 -1.42
C ILE A 107 -7.56 -3.30 -1.51
N THR A 108 -8.10 -3.71 -0.36
CA THR A 108 -9.42 -4.30 -0.24
C THR A 108 -10.29 -3.59 0.81
N ASN A 109 -11.60 -3.80 0.73
CA ASN A 109 -12.56 -3.40 1.75
C ASN A 109 -12.48 -4.36 2.97
N GLU A 110 -13.57 -4.46 3.74
CA GLU A 110 -13.68 -5.35 4.92
C GLU A 110 -13.63 -6.84 4.58
N GLU A 111 -13.65 -7.22 3.31
CA GLU A 111 -13.55 -8.61 2.87
C GLU A 111 -12.13 -8.94 2.42
N GLY A 112 -11.53 -10.00 2.98
CA GLY A 112 -10.27 -10.54 2.50
C GLY A 112 -10.42 -11.16 1.11
N ARG A 113 -9.35 -11.10 0.29
CA ARG A 113 -9.36 -11.67 -1.06
C ARG A 113 -7.99 -11.99 -1.61
N THR A 114 -7.99 -12.80 -2.66
CA THR A 114 -6.80 -13.12 -3.42
C THR A 114 -6.99 -12.68 -4.87
N VAL A 115 -5.99 -12.04 -5.44
CA VAL A 115 -6.00 -11.54 -6.83
C VAL A 115 -4.74 -12.03 -7.53
N ASP A 116 -4.89 -12.63 -8.70
CA ASP A 116 -3.75 -12.94 -9.56
C ASP A 116 -3.52 -11.82 -10.55
N ILE A 117 -2.26 -11.39 -10.70
CA ILE A 117 -1.86 -10.35 -11.66
C ILE A 117 -0.80 -10.88 -12.61
N ASN A 118 -0.84 -10.42 -13.86
CA ASN A 118 0.21 -10.64 -14.83
C ASN A 118 1.15 -9.44 -14.85
N LEU A 119 2.45 -9.69 -14.90
CA LEU A 119 3.48 -8.64 -14.84
C LEU A 119 3.86 -8.10 -16.23
N THR A 120 2.97 -8.18 -17.21
CA THR A 120 3.18 -7.74 -18.59
C THR A 120 3.44 -6.24 -18.75
N PHE A 121 3.27 -5.46 -17.69
CA PHE A 121 3.64 -4.04 -17.69
C PHE A 121 5.15 -3.81 -17.51
N LEU A 122 5.90 -4.80 -17.01
CA LEU A 122 7.37 -4.75 -16.93
C LEU A 122 8.00 -4.90 -18.32
N ASP A 123 9.19 -4.34 -18.49
CA ASP A 123 9.91 -4.42 -19.76
C ASP A 123 10.24 -5.88 -20.13
N GLU A 124 10.08 -6.20 -21.42
CA GLU A 124 10.46 -7.51 -21.95
C GLU A 124 11.97 -7.77 -21.77
N SER A 125 12.31 -9.04 -21.50
CA SER A 125 13.69 -9.49 -21.35
C SER A 125 14.50 -8.80 -20.24
N LYS A 126 13.81 -8.15 -19.29
CA LYS A 126 14.42 -7.57 -18.08
C LYS A 126 13.98 -8.32 -16.85
N GLU A 127 14.89 -8.39 -15.88
CA GLU A 127 14.64 -8.89 -14.55
C GLU A 127 14.48 -7.72 -13.58
N TYR A 128 13.53 -7.84 -12.68
CA TYR A 128 13.24 -6.84 -11.66
C TYR A 128 13.37 -7.45 -10.26
N ASN A 129 13.89 -6.67 -9.32
CA ASN A 129 13.76 -6.95 -7.91
C ASN A 129 12.46 -6.33 -7.41
N ALA A 130 11.54 -7.15 -6.91
CA ALA A 130 10.30 -6.72 -6.30
C ALA A 130 10.46 -6.69 -4.77
N THR A 131 10.45 -5.49 -4.20
CA THR A 131 10.36 -5.29 -2.74
C THR A 131 8.88 -5.18 -2.37
N ILE A 132 8.40 -6.16 -1.64
CA ILE A 132 6.97 -6.35 -1.31
C ILE A 132 6.75 -5.99 0.15
N TYR A 133 5.78 -5.13 0.41
CA TYR A 133 5.28 -4.76 1.73
C TYR A 133 3.85 -5.25 1.83
N LYS A 134 3.59 -6.22 2.67
CA LYS A 134 2.29 -6.88 2.76
C LYS A 134 1.87 -7.14 4.20
N ASP A 135 0.58 -7.32 4.40
CA ASP A 135 0.06 -7.81 5.68
C ASP A 135 0.51 -9.26 5.93
N PRO A 136 0.68 -9.67 7.20
CA PRO A 136 0.89 -11.07 7.56
C PRO A 136 -0.29 -11.96 7.11
N GLU A 137 -0.05 -13.26 6.96
CA GLU A 137 -1.07 -14.21 6.51
C GLU A 137 -2.35 -14.19 7.36
N ASN A 138 -2.20 -14.06 8.69
CA ASN A 138 -3.31 -13.95 9.64
C ASN A 138 -3.55 -12.50 10.09
N GLY A 139 -3.12 -11.53 9.29
CA GLY A 139 -3.22 -10.11 9.56
C GLY A 139 -4.60 -9.53 9.25
N GLY A 140 -4.64 -8.23 9.10
CA GLY A 140 -5.83 -7.46 8.77
C GLY A 140 -6.12 -6.39 9.81
N TRP A 141 -7.06 -5.52 9.49
CA TRP A 141 -7.32 -4.34 10.29
C TRP A 141 -7.76 -4.62 11.74
N LEU A 142 -8.35 -5.79 12.02
CA LEU A 142 -8.77 -6.19 13.37
C LEU A 142 -7.68 -6.89 14.18
N ASN A 143 -6.77 -7.61 13.50
CA ASN A 143 -5.82 -8.49 14.17
C ASN A 143 -4.43 -7.86 14.33
N GLN A 144 -3.72 -7.65 13.27
CA GLN A 144 -2.32 -7.19 13.27
C GLN A 144 -2.13 -5.99 12.33
N PRO A 145 -2.86 -4.87 12.53
CA PRO A 145 -2.88 -3.77 11.56
C PRO A 145 -1.53 -3.05 11.41
N GLU A 146 -0.64 -3.15 12.41
CA GLU A 146 0.67 -2.49 12.41
C GLU A 146 1.82 -3.41 12.01
N GLU A 147 1.54 -4.70 11.78
CA GLU A 147 2.55 -5.65 11.33
C GLU A 147 2.70 -5.61 9.81
N VAL A 148 3.93 -5.60 9.33
CA VAL A 148 4.25 -5.63 7.90
C VAL A 148 5.33 -6.66 7.63
N GLU A 149 5.06 -7.59 6.72
CA GLU A 149 6.08 -8.48 6.17
C GLU A 149 6.74 -7.82 4.95
N ILE A 150 8.08 -7.79 4.94
CA ILE A 150 8.86 -7.27 3.82
C ILE A 150 9.60 -8.42 3.16
N GLN A 151 9.40 -8.59 1.85
CA GLN A 151 10.01 -9.66 1.06
C GLN A 151 10.67 -9.08 -0.20
N ASN A 152 11.76 -9.70 -0.64
CA ASN A 152 12.40 -9.38 -1.90
C ASN A 152 12.42 -10.63 -2.79
N ILE A 153 11.88 -10.52 -4.00
CA ILE A 153 11.87 -11.58 -4.99
C ILE A 153 12.26 -11.06 -6.36
N SER A 154 12.81 -11.93 -7.20
CA SER A 154 13.10 -11.61 -8.60
C SER A 154 11.94 -12.02 -9.48
N LEU A 155 11.53 -11.12 -10.37
CA LEU A 155 10.40 -11.32 -11.30
C LEU A 155 10.73 -10.75 -12.68
N THR A 156 10.03 -11.27 -13.69
CA THR A 156 10.08 -10.82 -15.08
C THR A 156 8.67 -10.53 -15.60
N ASN A 157 8.56 -9.95 -16.77
CA ASN A 157 7.27 -9.69 -17.42
C ASN A 157 6.48 -10.97 -17.82
N LYS A 158 7.11 -12.15 -17.75
CA LYS A 158 6.47 -13.44 -18.06
C LYS A 158 5.84 -14.09 -16.84
N ASP A 159 6.13 -13.56 -15.66
CA ASP A 159 5.63 -14.10 -14.41
C ASP A 159 4.21 -13.60 -14.10
N SER A 160 3.50 -14.38 -13.33
CA SER A 160 2.31 -13.97 -12.63
C SER A 160 2.59 -13.91 -11.13
N TYR A 161 1.91 -13.01 -10.43
CA TYR A 161 2.07 -12.85 -8.99
C TYR A 161 0.70 -12.89 -8.31
N ARG A 162 0.63 -13.64 -7.21
CA ARG A 162 -0.58 -13.77 -6.40
C ARG A 162 -0.52 -12.83 -5.21
N ILE A 163 -1.46 -11.90 -5.16
CA ILE A 163 -1.66 -10.97 -4.06
C ILE A 163 -2.73 -11.51 -3.14
N THR A 164 -2.42 -11.72 -1.86
CA THR A 164 -3.39 -12.07 -0.83
C THR A 164 -3.57 -10.88 0.09
N LEU A 165 -4.78 -10.40 0.20
CA LEU A 165 -5.18 -9.27 1.03
C LEU A 165 -6.07 -9.78 2.16
N PRO A 166 -5.72 -9.60 3.43
CA PRO A 166 -6.62 -9.86 4.53
C PRO A 166 -7.73 -8.80 4.61
N GLU A 167 -8.69 -8.97 5.49
CA GLU A 167 -9.78 -8.03 5.73
C GLU A 167 -9.26 -6.61 5.99
N GLY A 168 -9.72 -5.63 5.22
CA GLY A 168 -9.29 -4.23 5.32
C GLY A 168 -7.81 -3.98 5.01
N GLY A 169 -7.11 -4.97 4.46
CA GLY A 169 -5.68 -4.94 4.22
C GLY A 169 -5.27 -4.39 2.87
N GLY A 170 -3.97 -4.43 2.62
CA GLY A 170 -3.35 -3.97 1.40
C GLY A 170 -1.99 -4.60 1.14
N GLN A 171 -1.43 -4.28 -0.01
CA GLN A 171 -0.07 -4.65 -0.39
C GLN A 171 0.53 -3.58 -1.28
N ALA A 172 1.76 -3.18 -0.97
CA ALA A 172 2.54 -2.28 -1.79
C ALA A 172 3.79 -2.99 -2.32
N ILE A 173 4.17 -2.73 -3.57
CA ILE A 173 5.36 -3.33 -4.19
C ILE A 173 6.12 -2.26 -4.96
N ARG A 174 7.44 -2.21 -4.78
CA ARG A 174 8.36 -1.49 -5.66
C ARG A 174 9.10 -2.49 -6.53
N PHE A 175 9.09 -2.28 -7.85
CA PHE A 175 9.87 -3.05 -8.82
C PHE A 175 11.04 -2.19 -9.29
N THR A 176 12.25 -2.62 -9.01
CA THR A 176 13.50 -2.00 -9.47
C THR A 176 14.17 -2.88 -10.51
N LYS A 177 14.55 -2.29 -11.64
CA LYS A 177 15.22 -2.99 -12.71
C LYS A 177 16.64 -3.40 -12.29
N LYS A 178 17.02 -4.65 -12.55
CA LYS A 178 18.38 -5.15 -12.35
C LYS A 178 19.34 -4.81 -13.47
#